data_996b8b060ada068774648fc20f65b463
#
_entry.id   996b8b060ada068774648fc20f65b463
#
_cell.length_a   1.000
_cell.length_b   1.000
_cell.length_c   1.000
_cell.angle_alpha   90.00
_cell.angle_beta   90.00
_cell.angle_gamma   90.00
#
_symmetry.space_group_name_H-M   'P 1'
#
loop_
_entity.id
_entity.type
_entity.pdbx_description
1 polymer ?
#
loop_
_entity_poly.entity_id
_entity_poly.type
_entity_poly.pdbx_seq_one_letter_code
_entity_poly.pdbx_strand_id
1 'polypeptide(L)'
;MRRPLIPLVLSTIAAQASIVVLVPIVVEVGRDLDASVSAVGQARTVLAVTAVVAALFIGPLIDRLGVRPLLGWGAVLALQGAVLSAIAPNLPLFLGASVVTGTGVACLLSAGFAGVGAWFPEGEMARPMGFVVGAQSVSWIIGNPIIGIVTDAVSWRLAYAVPGTICLAALAAALLSPVERDAAIVRPAGEREGLRAVFQDRSARRWTLAELVAYSAWTAELTYIGAFYIQTYDVSETTVGFLLAVGSVAFAISTLSTASLTQRFERRRLIVSAALGMGAMLAVIMNVTPAVVFTLCLFFGMALMAGIRSTASSGLGLDQLPAQPGSMMASRTASAQLGYMFGALIGGLVLAVADFGELGFVLLAGMAVSAVLVAGVSDPAASGSPRGSAAGASSRDPRAVS
;
A
#
# COMPACT_ATOMS: atom_id res chain seq x y z
N MET A 1 -7.07 5.62 26.39
CA MET A 1 -7.14 5.63 24.91
C MET A 1 -5.79 5.62 24.19
N ARG A 2 -4.68 6.21 24.66
CA ARG A 2 -3.42 6.28 23.90
C ARG A 2 -2.56 5.00 23.93
N ARG A 3 -2.57 4.22 25.01
CA ARG A 3 -1.68 3.07 25.20
C ARG A 3 -1.87 1.89 24.22
N PRO A 4 -3.09 1.46 23.86
CA PRO A 4 -3.25 0.36 22.90
C PRO A 4 -2.98 0.77 21.43
N LEU A 5 -2.95 2.07 21.11
CA LEU A 5 -2.71 2.56 19.74
C LEU A 5 -1.23 2.47 19.33
N ILE A 6 -0.31 2.65 20.29
CA ILE A 6 1.14 2.70 20.01
C ILE A 6 1.64 1.42 19.29
N PRO A 7 1.38 0.19 19.79
CA PRO A 7 1.86 -1.01 19.10
C PRO A 7 1.26 -1.16 17.70
N LEU A 8 0.02 -0.73 17.46
CA LEU A 8 -0.61 -0.79 16.15
C LEU A 8 0.03 0.18 15.15
N VAL A 9 0.30 1.40 15.59
CA VAL A 9 0.99 2.42 14.77
C VAL A 9 2.43 1.99 14.47
N LEU A 10 3.18 1.56 15.48
CA LEU A 10 4.57 1.12 15.28
C LEU A 10 4.66 -0.13 14.41
N SER A 11 3.72 -1.08 14.51
CA SER A 11 3.69 -2.26 13.64
C SER A 11 3.51 -1.87 12.17
N THR A 12 2.66 -0.89 11.89
CA THR A 12 2.42 -0.41 10.53
C THR A 12 3.63 0.34 9.98
N ILE A 13 4.28 1.17 10.80
CA ILE A 13 5.53 1.85 10.42
C ILE A 13 6.62 0.81 10.15
N ALA A 14 6.79 -0.20 11.02
CA ALA A 14 7.78 -1.27 10.86
C ALA A 14 7.58 -2.07 9.58
N ALA A 15 6.33 -2.44 9.27
CA ALA A 15 5.98 -3.14 8.04
C ALA A 15 6.32 -2.30 6.80
N GLN A 16 5.95 -1.01 6.79
CA GLN A 16 6.23 -0.13 5.66
C GLN A 16 7.72 0.18 5.52
N ALA A 17 8.44 0.40 6.61
CA ALA A 17 9.89 0.60 6.58
C ALA A 17 10.61 -0.61 5.97
N SER A 18 10.16 -1.84 6.30
CA SER A 18 10.70 -3.08 5.73
C SER A 18 10.42 -3.24 4.23
N ILE A 19 9.35 -2.61 3.71
CA ILE A 19 9.02 -2.60 2.29
C ILE A 19 9.80 -1.52 1.55
N VAL A 20 9.92 -0.34 2.16
CA VAL A 20 10.46 0.88 1.54
C VAL A 20 11.98 0.83 1.41
N VAL A 21 12.67 0.15 2.32
CA VAL A 21 14.14 0.15 2.41
C VAL A 21 14.84 -0.17 1.09
N LEU A 22 14.29 -1.05 0.29
CA LEU A 22 14.89 -1.48 -0.98
C LEU A 22 14.91 -0.38 -2.05
N VAL A 23 13.95 0.57 -2.02
CA VAL A 23 13.74 1.51 -3.13
C VAL A 23 14.95 2.40 -3.41
N PRO A 24 15.54 3.11 -2.41
CA PRO A 24 16.71 3.95 -2.66
C PRO A 24 18.02 3.15 -2.82
N ILE A 25 18.09 1.89 -2.35
CA ILE A 25 19.35 1.13 -2.27
C ILE A 25 19.49 0.05 -3.35
N VAL A 26 18.50 -0.12 -4.22
CA VAL A 26 18.45 -1.26 -5.17
C VAL A 26 19.65 -1.33 -6.10
N VAL A 27 20.21 -0.19 -6.50
CA VAL A 27 21.39 -0.11 -7.37
C VAL A 27 22.65 -0.55 -6.62
N GLU A 28 22.82 -0.08 -5.38
CA GLU A 28 23.98 -0.38 -4.56
C GLU A 28 24.02 -1.85 -4.14
N VAL A 29 22.85 -2.42 -3.80
CA VAL A 29 22.70 -3.86 -3.59
C VAL A 29 23.08 -4.64 -4.85
N GLY A 30 22.67 -4.17 -6.03
CA GLY A 30 23.03 -4.81 -7.30
C GLY A 30 24.54 -4.82 -7.56
N ARG A 31 25.21 -3.70 -7.30
CA ARG A 31 26.67 -3.57 -7.44
C ARG A 31 27.41 -4.50 -6.49
N ASP A 32 27.01 -4.53 -5.21
CA ASP A 32 27.70 -5.32 -4.18
C ASP A 32 27.46 -6.83 -4.30
N LEU A 33 26.29 -7.25 -4.80
CA LEU A 33 25.95 -8.66 -5.00
C LEU A 33 26.17 -9.18 -6.44
N ASP A 34 26.82 -8.38 -7.29
CA ASP A 34 27.06 -8.69 -8.72
C ASP A 34 25.77 -9.10 -9.45
N ALA A 35 24.72 -8.33 -9.27
CA ALA A 35 23.38 -8.61 -9.79
C ALA A 35 22.76 -7.40 -10.47
N SER A 36 21.91 -7.64 -11.46
CA SER A 36 21.16 -6.56 -12.13
C SER A 36 20.12 -5.94 -11.21
N VAL A 37 19.78 -4.67 -11.43
CA VAL A 37 18.69 -3.97 -10.74
C VAL A 37 17.37 -4.73 -10.87
N SER A 38 17.11 -5.31 -12.04
CA SER A 38 15.97 -6.18 -12.29
C SER A 38 15.93 -7.38 -11.33
N ALA A 39 17.07 -8.08 -11.18
CA ALA A 39 17.17 -9.26 -10.32
C ALA A 39 17.01 -8.90 -8.83
N VAL A 40 17.65 -7.81 -8.38
CA VAL A 40 17.49 -7.31 -6.99
C VAL A 40 16.06 -6.85 -6.73
N GLY A 41 15.43 -6.19 -7.69
CA GLY A 41 14.02 -5.76 -7.60
C GLY A 41 13.04 -6.91 -7.37
N GLN A 42 13.39 -8.14 -7.78
CA GLN A 42 12.56 -9.34 -7.50
C GLN A 42 12.47 -9.67 -6.02
N ALA A 43 13.33 -9.12 -5.16
CA ALA A 43 13.17 -9.22 -3.71
C ALA A 43 11.81 -8.67 -3.25
N ARG A 44 11.32 -7.61 -3.89
CA ARG A 44 9.98 -7.06 -3.62
C ARG A 44 8.87 -8.00 -4.11
N THR A 45 9.06 -8.69 -5.23
CA THR A 45 8.14 -9.73 -5.71
C THR A 45 8.06 -10.89 -4.70
N VAL A 46 9.22 -11.39 -4.27
CA VAL A 46 9.32 -12.49 -3.28
C VAL A 46 8.65 -12.09 -1.97
N LEU A 47 8.94 -10.89 -1.45
CA LEU A 47 8.31 -10.35 -0.25
C LEU A 47 6.78 -10.30 -0.41
N ALA A 48 6.28 -9.76 -1.52
CA ALA A 48 4.85 -9.61 -1.76
C ALA A 48 4.13 -10.96 -1.90
N VAL A 49 4.70 -11.91 -2.66
CA VAL A 49 4.17 -13.28 -2.79
C VAL A 49 4.07 -13.93 -1.43
N THR A 50 5.14 -13.87 -0.66
CA THR A 50 5.18 -14.46 0.68
C THR A 50 4.16 -13.78 1.61
N ALA A 51 4.03 -12.45 1.54
CA ALA A 51 3.05 -11.73 2.34
C ALA A 51 1.60 -12.12 1.99
N VAL A 52 1.28 -12.30 0.70
CA VAL A 52 -0.03 -12.76 0.25
C VAL A 52 -0.32 -14.17 0.77
N VAL A 53 0.63 -15.10 0.59
CA VAL A 53 0.48 -16.48 1.06
C VAL A 53 0.35 -16.52 2.59
N ALA A 54 1.23 -15.83 3.30
CA ALA A 54 1.18 -15.78 4.76
C ALA A 54 -0.15 -15.18 5.28
N ALA A 55 -0.68 -14.15 4.65
CA ALA A 55 -1.93 -13.50 5.05
C ALA A 55 -3.12 -14.48 5.07
N LEU A 56 -3.13 -15.51 4.21
CA LEU A 56 -4.18 -16.54 4.20
C LEU A 56 -4.22 -17.35 5.50
N PHE A 57 -3.07 -17.52 6.15
CA PHE A 57 -2.94 -18.27 7.40
C PHE A 57 -3.01 -17.38 8.64
N ILE A 58 -2.60 -16.11 8.50
CA ILE A 58 -2.53 -15.15 9.62
C ILE A 58 -3.93 -14.81 10.15
N GLY A 59 -4.92 -14.67 9.27
CA GLY A 59 -6.29 -14.38 9.70
C GLY A 59 -6.82 -15.39 10.75
N PRO A 60 -6.90 -16.70 10.42
CA PRO A 60 -7.27 -17.72 11.39
C PRO A 60 -6.37 -17.79 12.62
N LEU A 61 -5.10 -17.41 12.48
CA LEU A 61 -4.14 -17.40 13.58
C LEU A 61 -4.38 -16.25 14.54
N ILE A 62 -4.78 -15.06 14.04
CA ILE A 62 -5.24 -13.92 14.86
C ILE A 62 -6.47 -14.34 15.69
N ASP A 63 -7.43 -15.03 15.07
CA ASP A 63 -8.66 -15.48 15.73
C ASP A 63 -8.36 -16.45 16.89
N ARG A 64 -7.27 -17.23 16.80
CA ARG A 64 -6.88 -18.22 17.83
C ARG A 64 -5.95 -17.68 18.90
N LEU A 65 -4.94 -16.93 18.49
CA LEU A 65 -3.85 -16.47 19.37
C LEU A 65 -4.04 -15.03 19.83
N GLY A 66 -4.90 -14.26 19.15
CA GLY A 66 -5.07 -12.84 19.38
C GLY A 66 -4.10 -11.97 18.58
N VAL A 67 -4.31 -10.66 18.65
CA VAL A 67 -3.54 -9.64 17.91
C VAL A 67 -2.12 -9.49 18.44
N ARG A 68 -1.96 -9.40 19.78
CA ARG A 68 -0.68 -9.09 20.42
C ARG A 68 0.44 -10.10 20.12
N PRO A 69 0.23 -11.43 20.21
CA PRO A 69 1.27 -12.40 19.82
C PRO A 69 1.70 -12.25 18.37
N LEU A 70 0.73 -12.00 17.45
CA LEU A 70 1.00 -11.84 16.03
C LEU A 70 1.80 -10.55 15.73
N LEU A 71 1.56 -9.45 16.45
CA LEU A 71 2.41 -8.26 16.38
C LEU A 71 3.85 -8.58 16.82
N GLY A 72 4.01 -9.33 17.91
CA GLY A 72 5.33 -9.76 18.40
C GLY A 72 6.06 -10.66 17.39
N TRP A 73 5.42 -11.72 16.91
CA TRP A 73 5.98 -12.60 15.88
C TRP A 73 6.32 -11.87 14.60
N GLY A 74 5.43 -10.98 14.14
CA GLY A 74 5.65 -10.16 12.95
C GLY A 74 6.88 -9.26 13.09
N ALA A 75 7.04 -8.61 14.25
CA ALA A 75 8.19 -7.76 14.52
C ALA A 75 9.51 -8.56 14.57
N VAL A 76 9.50 -9.74 15.19
CA VAL A 76 10.68 -10.65 15.22
C VAL A 76 11.04 -11.11 13.82
N LEU A 77 10.08 -11.58 13.03
CA LEU A 77 10.33 -12.04 11.65
C LEU A 77 10.82 -10.91 10.75
N ALA A 78 10.21 -9.72 10.83
CA ALA A 78 10.66 -8.57 10.05
C ALA A 78 12.07 -8.10 10.45
N LEU A 79 12.40 -8.13 11.75
CA LEU A 79 13.74 -7.88 12.25
C LEU A 79 14.75 -8.92 11.75
N GLN A 80 14.41 -10.21 11.83
CA GLN A 80 15.26 -11.28 11.29
C GLN A 80 15.48 -11.10 9.79
N GLY A 81 14.43 -10.78 9.04
CA GLY A 81 14.53 -10.49 7.61
C GLY A 81 15.46 -9.31 7.32
N ALA A 82 15.38 -8.23 8.11
CA ALA A 82 16.28 -7.08 7.97
C ALA A 82 17.75 -7.48 8.26
N VAL A 83 18.00 -8.24 9.32
CA VAL A 83 19.36 -8.74 9.65
C VAL A 83 19.88 -9.67 8.56
N LEU A 84 19.08 -10.64 8.11
CA LEU A 84 19.46 -11.56 7.04
C LEU A 84 19.75 -10.84 5.72
N SER A 85 18.97 -9.81 5.38
CA SER A 85 19.22 -8.97 4.21
C SER A 85 20.54 -8.22 4.34
N ALA A 86 20.81 -7.63 5.51
CA ALA A 86 22.04 -6.86 5.77
C ALA A 86 23.31 -7.72 5.67
N ILE A 87 23.26 -8.99 6.06
CA ILE A 87 24.40 -9.90 6.03
C ILE A 87 24.44 -10.80 4.80
N ALA A 88 23.50 -10.68 3.87
CA ALA A 88 23.42 -11.53 2.69
C ALA A 88 24.68 -11.39 1.81
N PRO A 89 25.41 -12.49 1.54
CA PRO A 89 26.63 -12.48 0.73
C PRO A 89 26.35 -12.60 -0.77
N ASN A 90 25.13 -12.94 -1.17
CA ASN A 90 24.75 -13.14 -2.55
C ASN A 90 23.22 -12.93 -2.74
N LEU A 91 22.82 -12.78 -4.00
CA LEU A 91 21.42 -12.54 -4.37
C LEU A 91 20.45 -13.65 -3.89
N PRO A 92 20.70 -14.96 -4.03
CA PRO A 92 19.78 -15.99 -3.56
C PRO A 92 19.46 -15.90 -2.06
N LEU A 93 20.46 -15.62 -1.21
CA LEU A 93 20.24 -15.45 0.23
C LEU A 93 19.51 -14.12 0.54
N PHE A 94 19.78 -13.07 -0.23
CA PHE A 94 19.04 -11.80 -0.14
C PHE A 94 17.56 -11.99 -0.50
N LEU A 95 17.26 -12.74 -1.56
CA LEU A 95 15.89 -13.11 -1.92
C LEU A 95 15.26 -14.02 -0.85
N GLY A 96 16.02 -14.95 -0.27
CA GLY A 96 15.56 -15.78 0.85
C GLY A 96 15.22 -14.96 2.10
N ALA A 97 16.00 -13.92 2.41
CA ALA A 97 15.68 -12.99 3.48
C ALA A 97 14.35 -12.26 3.25
N SER A 98 14.01 -11.99 1.99
CA SER A 98 12.73 -11.35 1.61
C SER A 98 11.52 -12.24 1.92
N VAL A 99 11.67 -13.58 1.95
CA VAL A 99 10.62 -14.51 2.39
C VAL A 99 10.31 -14.29 3.88
N VAL A 100 11.35 -14.19 4.70
CA VAL A 100 11.20 -13.94 6.15
C VAL A 100 10.58 -12.57 6.40
N THR A 101 11.10 -11.55 5.69
CA THR A 101 10.55 -10.18 5.77
C THR A 101 9.08 -10.14 5.37
N GLY A 102 8.70 -10.79 4.26
CA GLY A 102 7.32 -10.81 3.75
C GLY A 102 6.34 -11.45 4.74
N THR A 103 6.75 -12.54 5.40
CA THR A 103 5.95 -13.16 6.46
C THR A 103 5.78 -12.21 7.66
N GLY A 104 6.86 -11.55 8.08
CA GLY A 104 6.82 -10.56 9.16
C GLY A 104 5.90 -9.37 8.83
N VAL A 105 6.03 -8.81 7.63
CA VAL A 105 5.18 -7.72 7.12
C VAL A 105 3.70 -8.12 7.10
N ALA A 106 3.38 -9.33 6.65
CA ALA A 106 2.01 -9.82 6.65
C ALA A 106 1.42 -9.91 8.07
N CYS A 107 2.19 -10.41 9.03
CA CYS A 107 1.79 -10.44 10.44
C CYS A 107 1.54 -9.03 10.98
N LEU A 108 2.49 -8.11 10.78
CA LEU A 108 2.43 -6.74 11.30
C LEU A 108 1.24 -5.96 10.73
N LEU A 109 1.00 -6.03 9.41
CA LEU A 109 -0.11 -5.33 8.78
C LEU A 109 -1.45 -5.94 9.17
N SER A 110 -1.59 -7.28 9.06
CA SER A 110 -2.86 -7.94 9.38
C SER A 110 -3.24 -7.75 10.85
N ALA A 111 -2.30 -7.97 11.77
CA ALA A 111 -2.55 -7.78 13.19
C ALA A 111 -2.70 -6.29 13.56
N GLY A 112 -1.97 -5.38 12.90
CA GLY A 112 -2.08 -3.94 13.09
C GLY A 112 -3.48 -3.42 12.77
N PHE A 113 -4.05 -3.83 11.64
CA PHE A 113 -5.43 -3.44 11.26
C PHE A 113 -6.48 -4.17 12.10
N ALA A 114 -6.33 -5.48 12.32
CA ALA A 114 -7.26 -6.26 13.14
C ALA A 114 -7.30 -5.75 14.59
N GLY A 115 -6.18 -5.27 15.12
CA GLY A 115 -6.08 -4.72 16.46
C GLY A 115 -6.94 -3.48 16.68
N VAL A 116 -7.23 -2.70 15.63
CA VAL A 116 -8.16 -1.57 15.76
C VAL A 116 -9.56 -2.08 16.08
N GLY A 117 -10.03 -3.12 15.39
CA GLY A 117 -11.35 -3.72 15.66
C GLY A 117 -11.40 -4.47 16.98
N ALA A 118 -10.27 -5.09 17.43
CA ALA A 118 -10.22 -5.87 18.66
C ALA A 118 -10.09 -4.99 19.94
N TRP A 119 -9.39 -3.85 19.85
CA TRP A 119 -8.99 -3.08 21.03
C TRP A 119 -9.75 -1.77 21.21
N PHE A 120 -10.57 -1.37 20.23
CA PHE A 120 -11.36 -0.13 20.32
C PHE A 120 -12.85 -0.44 20.19
N PRO A 121 -13.72 0.28 20.96
CA PRO A 121 -15.16 0.09 20.91
C PRO A 121 -15.75 0.40 19.51
N GLU A 122 -16.86 -0.25 19.18
CA GLU A 122 -17.66 0.12 18.02
C GLU A 122 -18.05 1.61 18.09
N GLY A 123 -17.87 2.32 16.97
CA GLY A 123 -18.10 3.77 16.89
C GLY A 123 -16.88 4.64 17.18
N GLU A 124 -15.83 4.14 17.83
CA GLU A 124 -14.57 4.87 18.08
C GLU A 124 -13.41 4.44 17.18
N MET A 125 -13.61 3.48 16.27
CA MET A 125 -12.55 2.88 15.45
C MET A 125 -11.99 3.81 14.35
N ALA A 126 -12.78 4.78 13.88
CA ALA A 126 -12.40 5.63 12.75
C ALA A 126 -11.11 6.42 12.99
N ARG A 127 -10.96 6.99 14.19
CA ARG A 127 -9.77 7.77 14.56
C ARG A 127 -8.52 6.90 14.74
N PRO A 128 -8.52 5.78 15.50
CA PRO A 128 -7.42 4.84 15.55
C PRO A 128 -7.02 4.29 14.18
N MET A 129 -7.99 3.92 13.36
CA MET A 129 -7.75 3.45 11.99
C MET A 129 -7.04 4.51 11.14
N GLY A 130 -7.46 5.77 11.25
CA GLY A 130 -6.79 6.89 10.59
C GLY A 130 -5.32 7.02 10.99
N PHE A 131 -4.98 6.84 12.27
CA PHE A 131 -3.59 6.84 12.72
C PHE A 131 -2.79 5.64 12.19
N VAL A 132 -3.36 4.45 12.19
CA VAL A 132 -2.71 3.23 11.69
C VAL A 132 -2.47 3.32 10.17
N VAL A 133 -3.44 3.80 9.41
CA VAL A 133 -3.29 4.01 7.96
C VAL A 133 -2.32 5.15 7.66
N GLY A 134 -2.46 6.29 8.35
CA GLY A 134 -1.57 7.45 8.16
C GLY A 134 -0.11 7.16 8.53
N ALA A 135 0.12 6.28 9.49
CA ALA A 135 1.45 5.85 9.90
C ALA A 135 2.28 5.21 8.76
N GLN A 136 1.62 4.63 7.77
CA GLN A 136 2.31 4.08 6.59
C GLN A 136 3.11 5.17 5.84
N SER A 137 2.56 6.38 5.76
CA SER A 137 3.21 7.51 5.07
C SER A 137 4.50 7.96 5.76
N VAL A 138 4.65 7.75 7.07
CA VAL A 138 5.86 8.14 7.82
C VAL A 138 7.10 7.46 7.25
N SER A 139 7.02 6.16 6.94
CA SER A 139 8.15 5.41 6.36
C SER A 139 8.53 5.92 4.97
N TRP A 140 7.57 6.40 4.18
CA TRP A 140 7.83 6.94 2.85
C TRP A 140 8.41 8.35 2.91
N ILE A 141 7.91 9.22 3.80
CA ILE A 141 8.33 10.62 3.90
C ILE A 141 9.66 10.75 4.64
N ILE A 142 9.83 10.02 5.75
CA ILE A 142 10.99 10.14 6.64
C ILE A 142 11.98 9.00 6.40
N GLY A 143 11.49 7.78 6.16
CA GLY A 143 12.33 6.59 6.01
C GLY A 143 13.22 6.65 4.77
N ASN A 144 12.70 7.05 3.61
CA ASN A 144 13.49 7.14 2.38
C ASN A 144 14.71 8.07 2.50
N PRO A 145 14.60 9.33 2.98
CA PRO A 145 15.76 10.19 3.20
C PRO A 145 16.79 9.59 4.17
N ILE A 146 16.34 9.00 5.29
CA ILE A 146 17.24 8.40 6.27
C ILE A 146 17.97 7.19 5.66
N ILE A 147 17.27 6.32 4.94
CA ILE A 147 17.85 5.17 4.25
C ILE A 147 18.89 5.64 3.22
N GLY A 148 18.55 6.64 2.40
CA GLY A 148 19.46 7.20 1.41
C GLY A 148 20.73 7.76 2.05
N ILE A 149 20.59 8.58 3.11
CA ILE A 149 21.73 9.16 3.84
C ILE A 149 22.63 8.06 4.43
N VAL A 150 22.05 7.05 5.07
CA VAL A 150 22.82 5.96 5.68
C VAL A 150 23.55 5.14 4.62
N THR A 151 22.91 4.91 3.47
CA THR A 151 23.51 4.18 2.35
C THR A 151 24.71 4.91 1.79
N ASP A 152 24.53 6.19 1.50
CA ASP A 152 25.54 7.05 0.91
C ASP A 152 26.74 7.27 1.85
N ALA A 153 26.45 7.52 3.16
CA ALA A 153 27.49 7.84 4.14
C ALA A 153 28.26 6.60 4.62
N VAL A 154 27.64 5.40 4.64
CA VAL A 154 28.24 4.20 5.25
C VAL A 154 28.08 2.98 4.35
N SER A 155 26.88 2.44 4.19
CA SER A 155 26.59 1.30 3.32
C SER A 155 25.09 0.98 3.26
N TRP A 156 24.64 0.35 2.17
CA TRP A 156 23.30 -0.19 2.06
C TRP A 156 22.97 -1.26 3.12
N ARG A 157 23.98 -2.00 3.59
CA ARG A 157 23.81 -3.02 4.64
C ARG A 157 23.37 -2.38 5.95
N LEU A 158 23.98 -1.25 6.33
CA LEU A 158 23.60 -0.51 7.54
C LEU A 158 22.22 0.17 7.40
N ALA A 159 21.78 0.48 6.19
CA ALA A 159 20.43 1.03 5.97
C ALA A 159 19.32 0.10 6.47
N TYR A 160 19.54 -1.22 6.52
CA TYR A 160 18.63 -2.18 7.14
C TYR A 160 18.48 -2.01 8.66
N ALA A 161 19.39 -1.29 9.32
CA ALA A 161 19.20 -0.93 10.73
C ALA A 161 18.00 -0.01 10.94
N VAL A 162 17.58 0.77 9.91
CA VAL A 162 16.41 1.63 10.00
C VAL A 162 15.13 0.82 10.22
N PRO A 163 14.70 -0.11 9.33
CA PRO A 163 13.57 -0.98 9.62
C PRO A 163 13.82 -1.87 10.85
N GLY A 164 15.05 -2.34 11.07
CA GLY A 164 15.40 -3.16 12.22
C GLY A 164 15.11 -2.49 13.56
N THR A 165 15.51 -1.23 13.75
CA THR A 165 15.25 -0.47 14.99
C THR A 165 13.75 -0.19 15.17
N ILE A 166 13.03 0.06 14.10
CA ILE A 166 11.58 0.24 14.14
C ILE A 166 10.87 -1.07 14.52
N CYS A 167 11.34 -2.22 14.00
CA CYS A 167 10.85 -3.54 14.38
C CYS A 167 11.11 -3.84 15.86
N LEU A 168 12.28 -3.48 16.40
CA LEU A 168 12.56 -3.58 17.84
C LEU A 168 11.61 -2.71 18.67
N ALA A 169 11.35 -1.48 18.25
CA ALA A 169 10.39 -0.60 18.91
C ALA A 169 8.96 -1.16 18.86
N ALA A 170 8.56 -1.73 17.71
CA ALA A 170 7.25 -2.37 17.56
C ALA A 170 7.13 -3.63 18.45
N LEU A 171 8.19 -4.44 18.54
CA LEU A 171 8.26 -5.59 19.44
C LEU A 171 8.13 -5.16 20.89
N ALA A 172 8.93 -4.20 21.33
CA ALA A 172 8.86 -3.66 22.68
C ALA A 172 7.47 -3.12 23.01
N ALA A 173 6.85 -2.36 22.09
CA ALA A 173 5.49 -1.85 22.25
C ALA A 173 4.44 -2.98 22.35
N ALA A 174 4.58 -4.04 21.56
CA ALA A 174 3.70 -5.20 21.64
C ALA A 174 3.83 -5.95 22.98
N LEU A 175 5.07 -6.13 23.47
CA LEU A 175 5.34 -6.80 24.76
C LEU A 175 4.87 -5.97 25.96
N LEU A 176 5.06 -4.66 25.92
CA LEU A 176 4.71 -3.73 27.00
C LEU A 176 3.24 -3.27 26.95
N SER A 177 2.47 -3.69 25.94
CA SER A 177 1.06 -3.32 25.82
C SER A 177 0.24 -3.85 27.01
N PRO A 178 -0.54 -3.01 27.70
CA PRO A 178 -1.35 -3.41 28.85
C PRO A 178 -2.64 -4.15 28.48
N VAL A 179 -2.85 -4.51 27.22
CA VAL A 179 -4.05 -5.24 26.78
C VAL A 179 -4.01 -6.66 27.31
N GLU A 180 -4.83 -6.96 28.29
CA GLU A 180 -4.74 -8.19 29.10
C GLU A 180 -5.23 -9.45 28.39
N ARG A 181 -6.13 -9.39 27.46
CA ARG A 181 -6.54 -10.51 26.58
C ARG A 181 -7.21 -9.92 25.35
N ASP A 182 -6.76 -10.36 24.20
CA ASP A 182 -7.50 -10.10 22.98
C ASP A 182 -8.85 -10.82 23.08
N ALA A 183 -9.94 -10.06 23.05
CA ALA A 183 -11.24 -10.65 22.82
C ALA A 183 -11.17 -11.38 21.48
N ALA A 184 -11.65 -12.62 21.44
CA ALA A 184 -11.72 -13.38 20.19
C ALA A 184 -12.42 -12.49 19.13
N ILE A 185 -11.72 -12.22 18.02
CA ILE A 185 -12.31 -11.42 16.96
C ILE A 185 -13.42 -12.25 16.33
N VAL A 186 -14.65 -11.94 16.71
CA VAL A 186 -15.82 -12.54 16.09
C VAL A 186 -15.88 -11.96 14.66
N ARG A 187 -15.40 -12.72 13.69
CA ARG A 187 -15.64 -12.38 12.29
C ARG A 187 -17.13 -12.43 12.03
N PRO A 188 -17.73 -11.40 11.39
CA PRO A 188 -19.09 -11.51 10.93
C PRO A 188 -19.22 -12.78 10.06
N ALA A 189 -20.16 -13.64 10.41
CA ALA A 189 -20.51 -14.76 9.56
C ALA A 189 -20.92 -14.19 8.19
N GLY A 190 -20.15 -14.48 7.13
CA GLY A 190 -20.48 -13.98 5.79
C GLY A 190 -19.32 -13.42 4.96
N GLU A 191 -18.08 -13.33 5.47
CA GLU A 191 -16.94 -12.81 4.66
C GLU A 191 -16.73 -13.57 3.35
N ARG A 192 -16.92 -14.91 3.35
CA ARG A 192 -16.82 -15.73 2.12
C ARG A 192 -17.97 -15.45 1.16
N GLU A 193 -19.18 -15.23 1.67
CA GLU A 193 -20.34 -14.84 0.87
C GLU A 193 -20.17 -13.43 0.31
N GLY A 194 -19.60 -12.52 1.10
CA GLY A 194 -19.30 -11.16 0.68
C GLY A 194 -18.29 -11.06 -0.45
N LEU A 195 -17.17 -11.79 -0.39
CA LEU A 195 -16.20 -11.84 -1.49
C LEU A 195 -16.82 -12.46 -2.75
N ARG A 196 -17.65 -13.51 -2.61
CA ARG A 196 -18.37 -14.08 -3.74
C ARG A 196 -19.29 -13.05 -4.40
N ALA A 197 -19.99 -12.23 -3.62
CA ALA A 197 -20.83 -11.14 -4.14
C ALA A 197 -20.02 -10.11 -4.93
N VAL A 198 -18.80 -9.74 -4.47
CA VAL A 198 -17.90 -8.82 -5.21
C VAL A 198 -17.59 -9.37 -6.61
N PHE A 199 -17.30 -10.67 -6.73
CA PHE A 199 -16.99 -11.27 -8.03
C PHE A 199 -18.22 -11.56 -8.89
N GLN A 200 -19.41 -11.69 -8.32
CA GLN A 200 -20.68 -11.87 -9.04
C GLN A 200 -21.21 -10.54 -9.58
N ASP A 201 -21.04 -9.44 -8.86
CA ASP A 201 -21.41 -8.12 -9.35
C ASP A 201 -20.45 -7.63 -10.42
N ARG A 202 -20.97 -7.27 -11.59
CA ARG A 202 -20.19 -6.85 -12.74
C ARG A 202 -19.39 -5.57 -12.49
N SER A 203 -19.98 -4.62 -11.78
CA SER A 203 -19.37 -3.32 -11.50
C SER A 203 -18.29 -3.44 -10.42
N ALA A 204 -18.58 -4.13 -9.33
CA ALA A 204 -17.62 -4.42 -8.26
C ALA A 204 -16.40 -5.21 -8.77
N ARG A 205 -16.63 -6.24 -9.61
CA ARG A 205 -15.56 -7.01 -10.23
C ARG A 205 -14.67 -6.16 -11.15
N ARG A 206 -15.27 -5.29 -11.99
CA ARG A 206 -14.51 -4.37 -12.85
C ARG A 206 -13.67 -3.40 -12.03
N TRP A 207 -14.24 -2.85 -10.96
CA TRP A 207 -13.52 -1.96 -10.06
C TRP A 207 -12.35 -2.68 -9.37
N THR A 208 -12.56 -3.90 -8.87
CA THR A 208 -11.51 -4.71 -8.23
C THR A 208 -10.35 -5.02 -9.19
N LEU A 209 -10.66 -5.37 -10.45
CA LEU A 209 -9.66 -5.58 -11.49
C LEU A 209 -8.93 -4.28 -11.88
N ALA A 210 -9.63 -3.16 -11.94
CA ALA A 210 -9.03 -1.86 -12.18
C ALA A 210 -8.04 -1.46 -11.09
N GLU A 211 -8.37 -1.74 -9.82
CA GLU A 211 -7.46 -1.53 -8.69
C GLU A 211 -6.22 -2.41 -8.79
N LEU A 212 -6.40 -3.71 -9.10
CA LEU A 212 -5.28 -4.63 -9.29
C LEU A 212 -4.28 -4.11 -10.34
N VAL A 213 -4.79 -3.74 -11.52
CA VAL A 213 -3.95 -3.24 -12.63
C VAL A 213 -3.25 -1.94 -12.27
N ALA A 214 -3.98 -1.00 -11.65
CA ALA A 214 -3.40 0.28 -11.25
C ALA A 214 -2.34 0.12 -10.15
N TYR A 215 -2.58 -0.73 -9.16
CA TYR A 215 -1.57 -1.04 -8.14
C TYR A 215 -0.35 -1.74 -8.74
N SER A 216 -0.54 -2.60 -9.76
CA SER A 216 0.59 -3.22 -10.46
C SER A 216 1.45 -2.18 -11.17
N ALA A 217 0.86 -1.27 -11.94
CA ALA A 217 1.60 -0.21 -12.61
C ALA A 217 2.29 0.73 -11.61
N TRP A 218 1.57 1.17 -10.57
CA TRP A 218 2.12 2.05 -9.54
C TRP A 218 3.27 1.39 -8.76
N THR A 219 3.17 0.12 -8.43
CA THR A 219 4.23 -0.57 -7.67
C THR A 219 5.47 -0.85 -8.54
N ALA A 220 5.30 -1.10 -9.82
CA ALA A 220 6.43 -1.22 -10.74
C ALA A 220 7.24 0.10 -10.72
N GLU A 221 6.57 1.24 -10.86
CA GLU A 221 7.20 2.55 -10.69
C GLU A 221 7.89 2.69 -9.34
N LEU A 222 7.17 2.54 -8.22
CA LEU A 222 7.72 2.68 -6.88
C LEU A 222 8.91 1.75 -6.59
N THR A 223 9.01 0.62 -7.28
CA THR A 223 10.12 -0.33 -7.07
C THR A 223 11.38 0.13 -7.79
N TYR A 224 11.25 0.71 -8.98
CA TYR A 224 12.38 0.97 -9.86
C TYR A 224 12.69 2.46 -10.08
N ILE A 225 11.86 3.39 -9.59
CA ILE A 225 12.07 4.83 -9.76
C ILE A 225 13.38 5.31 -9.13
N GLY A 226 13.80 4.71 -8.01
CA GLY A 226 15.10 5.02 -7.39
C GLY A 226 16.25 4.67 -8.32
N ALA A 227 16.21 3.46 -8.91
CA ALA A 227 17.22 3.03 -9.88
C ALA A 227 17.21 3.91 -11.14
N PHE A 228 16.03 4.32 -11.60
CA PHE A 228 15.90 5.25 -12.71
C PHE A 228 16.66 6.55 -12.43
N TYR A 229 16.46 7.19 -11.29
CA TYR A 229 17.15 8.44 -10.94
C TYR A 229 18.67 8.27 -10.83
N ILE A 230 19.14 7.18 -10.19
CA ILE A 230 20.57 6.91 -10.05
C ILE A 230 21.21 6.65 -11.42
N GLN A 231 20.62 5.78 -12.24
CA GLN A 231 21.23 5.38 -13.52
C GLN A 231 21.11 6.44 -14.61
N THR A 232 20.07 7.29 -14.57
CA THR A 232 19.83 8.31 -15.59
C THR A 232 20.55 9.60 -15.30
N TYR A 233 20.66 9.99 -14.02
CA TYR A 233 21.15 11.30 -13.62
C TYR A 233 22.40 11.25 -12.75
N ASP A 234 22.91 10.08 -12.44
CA ASP A 234 24.08 9.86 -11.58
C ASP A 234 23.95 10.57 -10.21
N VAL A 235 22.74 10.56 -9.65
CA VAL A 235 22.47 11.15 -8.34
C VAL A 235 22.71 10.13 -7.23
N SER A 236 23.06 10.63 -6.02
CA SER A 236 23.29 9.77 -4.85
C SER A 236 21.98 9.18 -4.28
N GLU A 237 22.12 8.12 -3.49
CA GLU A 237 21.02 7.47 -2.75
C GLU A 237 20.34 8.46 -1.79
N THR A 238 21.10 9.37 -1.19
CA THR A 238 20.57 10.47 -0.38
C THR A 238 19.61 11.34 -1.20
N THR A 239 20.02 11.74 -2.41
CA THR A 239 19.18 12.54 -3.31
C THR A 239 17.91 11.79 -3.66
N VAL A 240 18.01 10.50 -4.02
CA VAL A 240 16.85 9.63 -4.29
C VAL A 240 15.90 9.61 -3.10
N GLY A 241 16.43 9.43 -1.89
CA GLY A 241 15.61 9.43 -0.67
C GLY A 241 14.76 10.71 -0.53
N PHE A 242 15.33 11.87 -0.81
CA PHE A 242 14.61 13.15 -0.78
C PHE A 242 13.62 13.28 -1.94
N LEU A 243 13.96 12.86 -3.15
CA LEU A 243 13.04 12.87 -4.30
C LEU A 243 11.79 12.05 -4.01
N LEU A 244 11.96 10.86 -3.43
CA LEU A 244 10.85 9.98 -3.03
C LEU A 244 10.00 10.60 -1.90
N ALA A 245 10.63 11.28 -0.95
CA ALA A 245 9.92 11.99 0.11
C ALA A 245 9.04 13.12 -0.46
N VAL A 246 9.53 13.89 -1.45
CA VAL A 246 8.74 14.93 -2.15
C VAL A 246 7.51 14.34 -2.82
N GLY A 247 7.63 13.20 -3.51
CA GLY A 247 6.48 12.48 -4.07
C GLY A 247 5.49 12.03 -3.00
N SER A 248 6.00 11.52 -1.87
CA SER A 248 5.14 11.07 -0.76
C SER A 248 4.37 12.22 -0.10
N VAL A 249 4.98 13.39 0.01
CA VAL A 249 4.31 14.63 0.49
C VAL A 249 3.22 15.05 -0.50
N ALA A 250 3.51 15.04 -1.80
CA ALA A 250 2.52 15.35 -2.84
C ALA A 250 1.31 14.41 -2.77
N PHE A 251 1.56 13.12 -2.63
CA PHE A 251 0.51 12.11 -2.44
C PHE A 251 -0.35 12.41 -1.20
N ALA A 252 0.27 12.74 -0.06
CA ALA A 252 -0.45 13.06 1.17
C ALA A 252 -1.31 14.32 1.01
N ILE A 253 -0.79 15.38 0.40
CA ILE A 253 -1.52 16.64 0.13
C ILE A 253 -2.76 16.35 -0.73
N SER A 254 -2.60 15.60 -1.82
CA SER A 254 -3.70 15.31 -2.74
C SER A 254 -4.75 14.40 -2.12
N THR A 255 -4.35 13.44 -1.29
CA THR A 255 -5.26 12.57 -0.53
C THR A 255 -6.18 13.40 0.36
N LEU A 256 -5.62 14.36 1.10
CA LEU A 256 -6.40 15.27 1.97
C LEU A 256 -7.32 16.20 1.17
N SER A 257 -6.90 16.62 -0.03
CA SER A 257 -7.65 17.55 -0.88
C SER A 257 -8.74 16.87 -1.71
N THR A 258 -8.71 15.55 -1.87
CA THR A 258 -9.63 14.80 -2.74
C THR A 258 -11.09 14.93 -2.31
N ALA A 259 -11.38 15.06 -1.01
CA ALA A 259 -12.74 15.24 -0.51
C ALA A 259 -13.44 16.47 -1.11
N SER A 260 -12.71 17.58 -1.33
CA SER A 260 -13.25 18.78 -1.97
C SER A 260 -13.44 18.62 -3.48
N LEU A 261 -12.57 17.84 -4.13
CA LEU A 261 -12.68 17.55 -5.56
C LEU A 261 -13.87 16.65 -5.88
N THR A 262 -14.14 15.65 -5.04
CA THR A 262 -15.27 14.72 -5.23
C THR A 262 -16.64 15.37 -4.98
N GLN A 263 -16.69 16.55 -4.35
CA GLN A 263 -17.91 17.37 -4.26
C GLN A 263 -18.20 18.12 -5.56
N ARG A 264 -17.19 18.42 -6.38
CA ARG A 264 -17.32 19.22 -7.62
C ARG A 264 -17.36 18.38 -8.88
N PHE A 265 -16.70 17.23 -8.87
CA PHE A 265 -16.53 16.37 -10.03
C PHE A 265 -17.00 14.95 -9.74
N GLU A 266 -17.53 14.28 -10.77
CA GLU A 266 -17.89 12.87 -10.74
C GLU A 266 -16.66 12.02 -10.39
N ARG A 267 -16.76 11.14 -9.38
CA ARG A 267 -15.64 10.32 -8.89
C ARG A 267 -15.03 9.46 -10.00
N ARG A 268 -15.86 8.85 -10.83
CA ARG A 268 -15.41 8.05 -11.97
C ARG A 268 -14.53 8.86 -12.93
N ARG A 269 -14.92 10.10 -13.27
CA ARG A 269 -14.12 10.99 -14.14
C ARG A 269 -12.79 11.37 -13.49
N LEU A 270 -12.79 11.67 -12.20
CA LEU A 270 -11.58 11.96 -11.45
C LEU A 270 -10.59 10.78 -11.46
N ILE A 271 -11.10 9.55 -11.26
CA ILE A 271 -10.25 8.34 -11.26
C ILE A 271 -9.66 8.09 -12.65
N VAL A 272 -10.49 8.19 -13.70
CA VAL A 272 -10.05 7.99 -15.09
C VAL A 272 -9.01 9.03 -15.50
N SER A 273 -9.28 10.31 -15.28
CA SER A 273 -8.36 11.40 -15.64
C SER A 273 -7.04 11.30 -14.85
N ALA A 274 -7.12 10.97 -13.55
CA ALA A 274 -5.94 10.80 -12.72
C ALA A 274 -5.11 9.57 -13.17
N ALA A 275 -5.74 8.44 -13.50
CA ALA A 275 -5.02 7.27 -13.99
C ALA A 275 -4.31 7.55 -15.32
N LEU A 276 -5.00 8.18 -16.28
CA LEU A 276 -4.40 8.57 -17.55
C LEU A 276 -3.28 9.60 -17.37
N GLY A 277 -3.49 10.59 -16.49
CA GLY A 277 -2.47 11.58 -16.15
C GLY A 277 -1.22 10.93 -15.53
N MET A 278 -1.39 9.99 -14.58
CA MET A 278 -0.29 9.21 -14.01
C MET A 278 0.48 8.46 -15.11
N GLY A 279 -0.23 7.71 -15.95
CA GLY A 279 0.40 6.94 -17.03
C GLY A 279 1.18 7.81 -18.00
N ALA A 280 0.58 8.93 -18.43
CA ALA A 280 1.24 9.88 -19.34
C ALA A 280 2.49 10.50 -18.72
N MET A 281 2.41 10.94 -17.45
CA MET A 281 3.56 11.50 -16.74
C MET A 281 4.67 10.46 -16.57
N LEU A 282 4.36 9.21 -16.24
CA LEU A 282 5.34 8.14 -16.11
C LEU A 282 6.05 7.84 -17.45
N ALA A 283 5.30 7.79 -18.56
CA ALA A 283 5.88 7.64 -19.88
C ALA A 283 6.82 8.79 -20.22
N VAL A 284 6.44 10.05 -19.88
CA VAL A 284 7.30 11.23 -20.13
C VAL A 284 8.52 11.21 -19.21
N ILE A 285 8.37 10.93 -17.91
CA ILE A 285 9.48 10.86 -16.94
C ILE A 285 10.57 9.91 -17.44
N MET A 286 10.18 8.72 -17.91
CA MET A 286 11.11 7.66 -18.27
C MET A 286 11.70 7.81 -19.69
N ASN A 287 11.12 8.65 -20.56
CA ASN A 287 11.59 8.84 -21.94
C ASN A 287 12.17 10.24 -22.20
N VAL A 288 11.83 11.25 -21.40
CA VAL A 288 12.25 12.62 -21.60
C VAL A 288 13.02 13.12 -20.38
N THR A 289 14.34 13.07 -20.46
CA THR A 289 15.24 13.24 -19.33
C THR A 289 16.18 14.45 -19.43
N PRO A 290 15.67 15.68 -19.67
CA PRO A 290 16.53 16.85 -19.86
C PRO A 290 17.25 17.29 -18.57
N ALA A 291 16.62 17.11 -17.42
CA ALA A 291 17.17 17.45 -16.10
C ALA A 291 16.37 16.81 -14.96
N VAL A 292 17.02 16.55 -13.83
CA VAL A 292 16.39 15.99 -12.61
C VAL A 292 15.19 16.82 -12.15
N VAL A 293 15.31 18.16 -12.21
CA VAL A 293 14.22 19.05 -11.76
C VAL A 293 12.97 18.89 -12.62
N PHE A 294 13.12 18.69 -13.93
CA PHE A 294 11.99 18.44 -14.83
C PHE A 294 11.26 17.16 -14.47
N THR A 295 11.98 16.05 -14.32
CA THR A 295 11.39 14.77 -13.94
C THR A 295 10.83 14.79 -12.53
N LEU A 296 11.44 15.53 -11.59
CA LEU A 296 10.90 15.75 -10.24
C LEU A 296 9.56 16.50 -10.27
N CYS A 297 9.42 17.54 -11.09
CA CYS A 297 8.14 18.26 -11.24
C CYS A 297 7.05 17.32 -11.78
N LEU A 298 7.37 16.48 -12.76
CA LEU A 298 6.43 15.49 -13.28
C LEU A 298 6.12 14.41 -12.24
N PHE A 299 7.12 13.93 -11.50
CA PHE A 299 6.94 12.96 -10.41
C PHE A 299 6.05 13.51 -9.29
N PHE A 300 6.23 14.77 -8.92
CA PHE A 300 5.34 15.47 -7.98
C PHE A 300 3.90 15.52 -8.52
N GLY A 301 3.72 15.92 -9.78
CA GLY A 301 2.40 15.92 -10.44
C GLY A 301 1.77 14.54 -10.51
N MET A 302 2.54 13.51 -10.85
CA MET A 302 2.12 12.12 -10.87
C MET A 302 1.66 11.66 -9.47
N ALA A 303 2.42 11.98 -8.44
CA ALA A 303 2.07 11.63 -7.06
C ALA A 303 0.80 12.33 -6.56
N LEU A 304 0.54 13.59 -7.00
CA LEU A 304 -0.75 14.25 -6.77
C LEU A 304 -1.89 13.47 -7.43
N MET A 305 -1.73 13.04 -8.69
CA MET A 305 -2.74 12.24 -9.39
C MET A 305 -2.95 10.89 -8.70
N ALA A 306 -1.88 10.26 -8.20
CA ALA A 306 -1.96 8.99 -7.47
C ALA A 306 -2.82 9.10 -6.19
N GLY A 307 -2.67 10.17 -5.41
CA GLY A 307 -3.47 10.40 -4.21
C GLY A 307 -4.94 10.66 -4.54
N ILE A 308 -5.22 11.47 -5.57
CA ILE A 308 -6.59 11.72 -6.05
C ILE A 308 -7.23 10.39 -6.49
N ARG A 309 -6.54 9.64 -7.36
CA ARG A 309 -7.03 8.34 -7.85
C ARG A 309 -7.34 7.39 -6.71
N SER A 310 -6.38 7.19 -5.80
CA SER A 310 -6.49 6.23 -4.71
C SER A 310 -7.66 6.55 -3.76
N THR A 311 -7.82 7.83 -3.40
CA THR A 311 -8.87 8.27 -2.48
C THR A 311 -10.25 8.24 -3.13
N ALA A 312 -10.38 8.78 -4.36
CA ALA A 312 -11.65 8.77 -5.08
C ALA A 312 -12.11 7.34 -5.39
N SER A 313 -11.17 6.44 -5.73
CA SER A 313 -11.47 5.04 -6.01
C SER A 313 -11.92 4.28 -4.77
N SER A 314 -11.34 4.57 -3.60
CA SER A 314 -11.82 3.98 -2.34
C SER A 314 -13.28 4.32 -2.07
N GLY A 315 -13.67 5.58 -2.29
CA GLY A 315 -15.05 6.02 -2.14
C GLY A 315 -16.01 5.37 -3.16
N LEU A 316 -15.57 5.27 -4.43
CA LEU A 316 -16.35 4.62 -5.47
C LEU A 316 -16.55 3.12 -5.18
N GLY A 317 -15.50 2.45 -4.68
CA GLY A 317 -15.55 1.04 -4.31
C GLY A 317 -16.55 0.74 -3.19
N LEU A 318 -16.61 1.58 -2.15
CA LEU A 318 -17.57 1.41 -1.05
C LEU A 318 -19.03 1.49 -1.52
N ASP A 319 -19.29 2.29 -2.55
CA ASP A 319 -20.64 2.48 -3.09
C ASP A 319 -21.05 1.36 -4.08
N GLN A 320 -20.15 0.43 -4.48
CA GLN A 320 -20.50 -0.67 -5.38
C GLN A 320 -21.38 -1.72 -4.71
N LEU A 321 -21.11 -2.05 -3.45
CA LEU A 321 -21.90 -2.96 -2.63
C LEU A 321 -22.14 -2.35 -1.24
N PRO A 322 -23.12 -1.41 -1.12
CA PRO A 322 -23.34 -0.69 0.14
C PRO A 322 -23.70 -1.59 1.32
N ALA A 323 -24.28 -2.76 1.07
CA ALA A 323 -24.60 -3.76 2.10
C ALA A 323 -23.36 -4.53 2.59
N GLN A 324 -22.22 -4.46 1.88
CA GLN A 324 -21.02 -5.25 2.17
C GLN A 324 -19.72 -4.41 2.02
N PRO A 325 -19.61 -3.27 2.72
CA PRO A 325 -18.47 -2.37 2.59
C PRO A 325 -17.15 -3.02 3.01
N GLY A 326 -17.18 -3.92 4.00
CA GLY A 326 -16.03 -4.70 4.43
C GLY A 326 -15.46 -5.59 3.34
N SER A 327 -16.32 -6.30 2.59
CA SER A 327 -15.90 -7.17 1.48
C SER A 327 -15.30 -6.37 0.33
N MET A 328 -15.82 -5.18 0.04
CA MET A 328 -15.25 -4.27 -0.95
C MET A 328 -13.84 -3.80 -0.55
N MET A 329 -13.64 -3.42 0.72
CA MET A 329 -12.32 -3.00 1.20
C MET A 329 -11.34 -4.19 1.29
N ALA A 330 -11.81 -5.37 1.64
CA ALA A 330 -11.00 -6.59 1.60
C ALA A 330 -10.55 -6.92 0.18
N SER A 331 -11.44 -6.81 -0.82
CA SER A 331 -11.07 -7.00 -2.23
C SER A 331 -10.06 -5.96 -2.72
N ARG A 332 -10.18 -4.70 -2.27
CA ARG A 332 -9.19 -3.65 -2.55
C ARG A 332 -7.83 -3.97 -1.97
N THR A 333 -7.79 -4.43 -0.72
CA THR A 333 -6.54 -4.81 -0.05
C THR A 333 -5.88 -5.99 -0.77
N ALA A 334 -6.67 -7.00 -1.16
CA ALA A 334 -6.17 -8.13 -1.95
C ALA A 334 -5.61 -7.67 -3.30
N SER A 335 -6.32 -6.77 -4.01
CA SER A 335 -5.87 -6.19 -5.27
C SER A 335 -4.57 -5.41 -5.10
N ALA A 336 -4.41 -4.66 -4.00
CA ALA A 336 -3.17 -3.94 -3.71
C ALA A 336 -2.00 -4.90 -3.49
N GLN A 337 -2.18 -5.95 -2.70
CA GLN A 337 -1.13 -6.94 -2.42
C GLN A 337 -0.72 -7.73 -3.66
N LEU A 338 -1.69 -8.17 -4.46
CA LEU A 338 -1.42 -8.79 -5.75
C LEU A 338 -0.78 -7.80 -6.73
N GLY A 339 -1.21 -6.54 -6.70
CA GLY A 339 -0.60 -5.47 -7.48
C GLY A 339 0.87 -5.24 -7.11
N TYR A 340 1.22 -5.30 -5.83
CA TYR A 340 2.61 -5.22 -5.37
C TYR A 340 3.46 -6.36 -5.92
N MET A 341 2.92 -7.56 -5.95
CA MET A 341 3.56 -8.74 -6.53
C MET A 341 3.75 -8.57 -8.05
N PHE A 342 2.67 -8.33 -8.78
CA PHE A 342 2.72 -8.24 -10.25
C PHE A 342 3.50 -7.02 -10.73
N GLY A 343 3.42 -5.90 -10.03
CA GLY A 343 4.15 -4.68 -10.38
C GLY A 343 5.67 -4.88 -10.33
N ALA A 344 6.18 -5.40 -9.21
CA ALA A 344 7.61 -5.67 -9.07
C ALA A 344 8.09 -6.72 -10.09
N LEU A 345 7.29 -7.78 -10.30
CA LEU A 345 7.59 -8.83 -11.28
C LEU A 345 7.63 -8.29 -12.71
N ILE A 346 6.56 -7.61 -13.16
CA ILE A 346 6.44 -7.09 -14.52
C ILE A 346 7.53 -6.04 -14.77
N GLY A 347 7.70 -5.08 -13.83
CA GLY A 347 8.73 -4.06 -13.96
C GLY A 347 10.13 -4.66 -14.09
N GLY A 348 10.46 -5.68 -13.28
CA GLY A 348 11.74 -6.39 -13.38
C GLY A 348 11.88 -7.16 -14.67
N LEU A 349 10.83 -7.83 -15.17
CA LEU A 349 10.88 -8.55 -16.45
C LEU A 349 11.09 -7.59 -17.63
N VAL A 350 10.44 -6.42 -17.61
CA VAL A 350 10.67 -5.40 -18.65
C VAL A 350 12.11 -4.94 -18.61
N LEU A 351 12.63 -4.57 -17.44
CA LEU A 351 14.03 -4.10 -17.29
C LEU A 351 15.07 -5.21 -17.49
N ALA A 352 14.68 -6.47 -17.52
CA ALA A 352 15.60 -7.57 -17.87
C ALA A 352 15.86 -7.69 -19.38
N VAL A 353 14.93 -7.21 -20.22
CA VAL A 353 14.97 -7.37 -21.67
C VAL A 353 14.92 -6.04 -22.44
N ALA A 354 14.62 -4.96 -21.75
CA ALA A 354 14.42 -3.62 -22.28
C ALA A 354 14.97 -2.56 -21.30
N ASP A 355 14.64 -1.30 -21.50
CA ASP A 355 15.08 -0.18 -20.65
C ASP A 355 13.93 0.53 -19.91
N PHE A 356 14.25 1.66 -19.25
CA PHE A 356 13.24 2.46 -18.54
C PHE A 356 12.22 3.10 -19.48
N GLY A 357 12.58 3.39 -20.73
CA GLY A 357 11.66 3.97 -21.70
C GLY A 357 10.49 3.03 -21.99
N GLU A 358 10.78 1.77 -22.30
CA GLU A 358 9.77 0.73 -22.49
C GLU A 358 8.96 0.49 -21.22
N LEU A 359 9.61 0.50 -20.05
CA LEU A 359 8.89 0.41 -18.80
C LEU A 359 7.87 1.56 -18.68
N GLY A 360 8.23 2.78 -19.01
CA GLY A 360 7.32 3.93 -19.03
C GLY A 360 6.07 3.71 -19.87
N PHE A 361 6.21 3.12 -21.06
CA PHE A 361 5.07 2.77 -21.92
C PHE A 361 4.22 1.61 -21.35
N VAL A 362 4.85 0.62 -20.73
CA VAL A 362 4.11 -0.47 -20.04
C VAL A 362 3.27 0.09 -18.89
N LEU A 363 3.82 1.05 -18.12
CA LEU A 363 3.09 1.70 -17.04
C LEU A 363 1.93 2.56 -17.57
N LEU A 364 2.14 3.29 -18.67
CA LEU A 364 1.07 4.02 -19.36
C LEU A 364 -0.05 3.06 -19.81
N ALA A 365 0.30 1.95 -20.45
CA ALA A 365 -0.67 0.96 -20.89
C ALA A 365 -1.46 0.36 -19.71
N GLY A 366 -0.79 0.03 -18.60
CA GLY A 366 -1.43 -0.45 -17.37
C GLY A 366 -2.42 0.57 -16.81
N MET A 367 -2.02 1.84 -16.70
CA MET A 367 -2.90 2.91 -16.24
C MET A 367 -4.08 3.16 -17.20
N ALA A 368 -3.85 3.07 -18.51
CA ALA A 368 -4.92 3.18 -19.51
C ALA A 368 -5.94 2.01 -19.39
N VAL A 369 -5.46 0.78 -19.20
CA VAL A 369 -6.34 -0.39 -18.97
C VAL A 369 -7.15 -0.18 -17.69
N SER A 370 -6.54 0.28 -16.59
CA SER A 370 -7.26 0.61 -15.37
C SER A 370 -8.33 1.68 -15.61
N ALA A 371 -8.00 2.74 -16.35
CA ALA A 371 -8.94 3.81 -16.70
C ALA A 371 -10.14 3.28 -17.51
N VAL A 372 -9.92 2.42 -18.51
CA VAL A 372 -10.98 1.77 -19.30
C VAL A 372 -11.88 0.89 -18.43
N LEU A 373 -11.29 0.12 -17.51
CA LEU A 373 -12.06 -0.70 -16.57
C LEU A 373 -12.94 0.18 -15.67
N VAL A 374 -12.40 1.26 -15.10
CA VAL A 374 -13.14 2.21 -14.25
C VAL A 374 -14.23 2.94 -15.04
N ALA A 375 -13.99 3.31 -16.30
CA ALA A 375 -15.00 3.95 -17.14
C ALA A 375 -16.28 3.10 -17.31
N GLY A 376 -16.14 1.77 -17.20
CA GLY A 376 -17.27 0.83 -17.22
C GLY A 376 -17.89 0.52 -15.84
N VAL A 377 -17.43 1.18 -14.76
CA VAL A 377 -17.97 1.03 -13.40
C VAL A 377 -19.14 2.00 -13.20
N SER A 378 -20.21 1.54 -12.58
CA SER A 378 -21.35 2.41 -12.22
C SER A 378 -20.94 3.35 -11.09
N ASP A 379 -21.32 4.64 -11.20
CA ASP A 379 -21.19 5.61 -10.10
C ASP A 379 -22.59 5.95 -9.57
N PRO A 380 -23.05 5.32 -8.48
CA PRO A 380 -24.39 5.53 -7.93
C PRO A 380 -24.62 6.97 -7.47
N ALA A 381 -23.57 7.69 -7.09
CA ALA A 381 -23.67 9.09 -6.69
C ALA A 381 -23.95 10.04 -7.87
N ALA A 382 -23.50 9.68 -9.09
CA ALA A 382 -23.73 10.48 -10.29
C ALA A 382 -25.11 10.24 -10.90
N SER A 383 -25.74 9.08 -10.63
CA SER A 383 -27.03 8.69 -11.24
C SER A 383 -28.26 9.30 -10.56
N GLY A 384 -28.09 10.14 -9.54
CA GLY A 384 -29.21 10.86 -8.92
C GLY A 384 -30.26 9.97 -8.24
N SER A 385 -30.01 8.71 -8.01
CA SER A 385 -30.93 7.82 -7.29
C SER A 385 -31.09 8.32 -5.85
N PRO A 386 -32.29 8.68 -5.39
CA PRO A 386 -32.45 9.15 -4.02
C PRO A 386 -32.01 8.04 -3.08
N ARG A 387 -31.04 8.34 -2.23
CA ARG A 387 -30.67 7.49 -1.09
C ARG A 387 -31.96 7.11 -0.41
N GLY A 388 -32.31 5.82 -0.41
CA GLY A 388 -33.57 5.32 0.07
C GLY A 388 -33.94 5.93 1.41
N SER A 389 -34.96 6.74 1.41
CA SER A 389 -35.70 7.22 2.57
C SER A 389 -36.43 6.04 3.20
N ALA A 390 -35.68 5.14 3.83
CA ALA A 390 -36.22 4.11 4.71
C ALA A 390 -36.19 4.65 6.15
N ALA A 391 -36.80 5.82 6.36
CA ALA A 391 -37.09 6.31 7.70
C ALA A 391 -38.38 7.17 7.61
N GLY A 392 -39.49 6.56 7.97
CA GLY A 392 -40.67 7.36 8.27
C GLY A 392 -41.96 6.98 7.53
N ALA A 393 -42.48 5.83 7.81
CA ALA A 393 -43.93 5.60 7.67
C ALA A 393 -44.43 4.76 8.85
N SER A 394 -44.37 5.35 10.02
CA SER A 394 -45.15 4.95 11.19
C SER A 394 -45.88 6.20 11.72
N SER A 395 -46.75 6.75 10.89
CA SER A 395 -47.84 7.61 11.39
C SER A 395 -48.91 6.71 12.00
N ARG A 396 -48.76 6.43 13.29
CA ARG A 396 -49.88 5.97 14.11
C ARG A 396 -50.85 7.12 14.22
N ASP A 397 -52.01 6.94 13.60
CA ASP A 397 -53.18 7.75 13.81
C ASP A 397 -53.70 7.56 15.26
N PRO A 398 -53.81 8.60 16.11
CA PRO A 398 -54.26 8.46 17.49
C PRO A 398 -55.76 8.76 17.62
N ARG A 399 -56.63 8.32 16.69
CA ARG A 399 -58.08 8.51 16.83
C ARG A 399 -58.84 7.23 16.47
N ALA A 400 -58.90 6.29 17.42
CA ALA A 400 -59.99 5.32 17.48
C ALA A 400 -59.99 4.65 18.84
N VAL A 401 -60.48 5.37 19.86
CA VAL A 401 -61.11 4.77 21.07
C VAL A 401 -62.22 5.73 21.44
N SER A 402 -63.40 5.37 21.11
CA SER A 402 -64.64 5.70 21.81
C SER A 402 -65.33 4.40 22.15
#